data_e26a63518cde26c7deb010eb16b40f84
#
_entry.id   e26a63518cde26c7deb010eb16b40f84
#
_cell.length_a   1.000
_cell.length_b   1.000
_cell.length_c   1.000
_cell.angle_alpha   90.00
_cell.angle_beta   90.00
_cell.angle_gamma   90.00
#
_symmetry.space_group_name_H-M   'P 1'
#
loop_
_entity.id
_entity.type
_entity.pdbx_description
1 polymer ?
#
loop_
_entity_poly.entity_id
_entity_poly.type
_entity_poly.pdbx_seq_one_letter_code
_entity_poly.pdbx_strand_id
1 'polypeptide(L)'
;MLEAIISSSGKKATITEQIYTTHNYIDFGMKMLRKGAVAAPEGKKLVIPFNMRDGLIICHGKGNEDWNCSAPHGAGRLMSRAAAKELIDLDEFKESMKGIYSTSVGTGTIDESPMAYKDPKEILQLIADTVEVEYFIKPVINLKATNSYDSSVELDMNEEQD
;
A
#
# COMPACT_ATOMS: atom_id res chain seq x y z
N MET A 1 -14.59 -7.42 -5.56
CA MET A 1 -14.48 -6.03 -5.08
C MET A 1 -14.63 -5.02 -6.20
N LEU A 2 -13.82 -5.04 -7.27
CA LEU A 2 -13.95 -4.09 -8.40
C LEU A 2 -15.33 -4.11 -9.05
N GLU A 3 -15.89 -5.28 -9.34
CA GLU A 3 -17.24 -5.45 -9.90
C GLU A 3 -18.33 -4.86 -8.98
N ALA A 4 -18.18 -5.01 -7.67
CA ALA A 4 -19.11 -4.45 -6.70
C ALA A 4 -19.06 -2.91 -6.70
N ILE A 5 -17.87 -2.32 -6.78
CA ILE A 5 -17.69 -0.86 -6.86
C ILE A 5 -18.30 -0.32 -8.16
N ILE A 6 -18.06 -0.97 -9.29
CA ILE A 6 -18.62 -0.59 -10.59
C ILE A 6 -20.16 -0.67 -10.54
N SER A 7 -20.70 -1.78 -10.02
CA SER A 7 -22.14 -1.99 -9.91
C SER A 7 -22.81 -0.95 -9.01
N SER A 8 -22.22 -0.65 -7.84
CA SER A 8 -22.79 0.32 -6.89
C SER A 8 -22.69 1.77 -7.38
N SER A 9 -21.68 2.08 -8.19
CA SER A 9 -21.50 3.46 -8.72
C SER A 9 -22.46 3.80 -9.86
N GLY A 10 -23.14 2.81 -10.45
CA GLY A 10 -23.98 2.99 -11.66
C GLY A 10 -23.19 3.42 -12.90
N LYS A 11 -21.87 3.45 -12.84
CA LYS A 11 -20.98 3.88 -13.94
C LYS A 11 -20.47 2.68 -14.72
N LYS A 12 -20.26 2.87 -16.02
CA LYS A 12 -19.53 1.90 -16.83
C LYS A 12 -18.02 2.11 -16.62
N ALA A 13 -17.29 1.02 -16.40
CA ALA A 13 -15.84 1.04 -16.32
C ALA A 13 -15.24 -0.03 -17.23
N THR A 14 -14.09 0.28 -17.81
CA THR A 14 -13.31 -0.65 -18.62
C THR A 14 -11.94 -0.82 -17.95
N ILE A 15 -11.52 -2.07 -17.76
CA ILE A 15 -10.16 -2.36 -17.29
C ILE A 15 -9.22 -2.15 -18.47
N THR A 16 -8.34 -1.16 -18.37
CA THR A 16 -7.36 -0.85 -19.41
C THR A 16 -6.02 -1.55 -19.18
N GLU A 17 -5.68 -1.80 -17.91
CA GLU A 17 -4.44 -2.46 -17.53
C GLU A 17 -4.61 -3.22 -16.21
N GLN A 18 -3.87 -4.33 -16.07
CA GLN A 18 -3.74 -5.07 -14.81
C GLN A 18 -2.26 -5.32 -14.53
N ILE A 19 -1.80 -4.97 -13.33
CA ILE A 19 -0.41 -5.15 -12.91
C ILE A 19 -0.37 -6.15 -11.77
N TYR A 20 0.41 -7.22 -11.95
CA TYR A 20 0.62 -8.25 -10.93
C TYR A 20 2.05 -8.19 -10.41
N THR A 21 2.18 -8.11 -9.09
CA THR A 21 3.46 -8.08 -8.40
C THR A 21 3.50 -9.17 -7.33
N THR A 22 4.44 -10.11 -7.47
CA THR A 22 4.65 -11.19 -6.50
C THR A 22 5.97 -10.96 -5.77
N HIS A 23 5.98 -11.08 -4.45
CA HIS A 23 7.15 -10.76 -3.62
C HIS A 23 7.68 -11.89 -2.73
N ASN A 24 7.00 -13.04 -2.70
CA ASN A 24 7.43 -14.24 -1.94
C ASN A 24 7.26 -15.46 -2.84
N TYR A 25 8.31 -15.82 -3.59
CA TYR A 25 8.27 -16.93 -4.53
C TYR A 25 9.65 -17.40 -4.95
N ILE A 26 9.72 -18.60 -5.50
CA ILE A 26 10.92 -19.12 -6.16
C ILE A 26 10.87 -18.67 -7.63
N ASP A 27 11.85 -17.86 -8.02
CA ASP A 27 12.06 -17.42 -9.39
C ASP A 27 12.90 -18.49 -10.11
N PHE A 28 12.26 -19.39 -10.81
CA PHE A 28 12.95 -20.46 -11.53
C PHE A 28 13.76 -19.94 -12.71
N GLY A 29 13.34 -18.85 -13.36
CA GLY A 29 14.07 -18.23 -14.47
C GLY A 29 15.41 -17.65 -14.02
N MET A 30 15.39 -16.90 -12.93
CA MET A 30 16.60 -16.30 -12.33
C MET A 30 17.30 -17.22 -11.34
N LYS A 31 16.76 -18.42 -11.07
CA LYS A 31 17.26 -19.40 -10.07
C LYS A 31 17.50 -18.79 -8.69
N MET A 32 16.55 -17.98 -8.21
CA MET A 32 16.65 -17.31 -6.92
C MET A 32 15.35 -17.37 -6.11
N LEU A 33 15.47 -17.22 -4.78
CA LEU A 33 14.36 -17.04 -3.88
C LEU A 33 14.14 -15.54 -3.65
N ARG A 34 12.93 -15.05 -3.94
CA ARG A 34 12.52 -13.69 -3.64
C ARG A 34 11.64 -13.69 -2.39
N LYS A 35 12.04 -12.93 -1.37
CA LYS A 35 11.27 -12.75 -0.12
C LYS A 35 11.25 -11.28 0.26
N GLY A 36 10.07 -10.65 0.23
CA GLY A 36 9.94 -9.22 0.45
C GLY A 36 10.55 -8.37 -0.67
N ALA A 37 10.80 -8.98 -1.83
CA ALA A 37 11.37 -8.33 -3.00
C ALA A 37 10.60 -8.76 -4.25
N VAL A 38 10.38 -7.84 -5.17
CA VAL A 38 9.73 -8.08 -6.46
C VAL A 38 10.75 -8.11 -7.58
N ALA A 39 10.49 -8.89 -8.64
CA ALA A 39 11.33 -8.88 -9.82
C ALA A 39 11.18 -7.55 -10.56
N ALA A 40 12.30 -6.89 -10.83
CA ALA A 40 12.40 -5.61 -11.52
C ALA A 40 13.37 -5.67 -12.71
N PRO A 41 13.23 -6.65 -13.64
CA PRO A 41 14.02 -6.64 -14.86
C PRO A 41 13.69 -5.40 -15.67
N GLU A 42 14.55 -5.03 -16.60
CA GLU A 42 14.43 -3.83 -17.40
C GLU A 42 13.06 -3.75 -18.10
N GLY A 43 12.39 -2.61 -17.97
CA GLY A 43 11.10 -2.31 -18.58
C GLY A 43 9.90 -3.01 -17.96
N LYS A 44 10.08 -3.92 -17.00
CA LYS A 44 8.94 -4.57 -16.33
C LYS A 44 8.18 -3.58 -15.45
N LYS A 45 6.88 -3.42 -15.71
CA LYS A 45 5.99 -2.62 -14.89
C LYS A 45 5.69 -3.33 -13.55
N LEU A 46 5.78 -2.60 -12.45
CA LEU A 46 5.53 -3.09 -11.10
C LEU A 46 4.94 -2.01 -10.20
N VAL A 47 4.40 -2.45 -9.06
CA VAL A 47 3.75 -1.61 -8.06
C VAL A 47 4.54 -1.70 -6.75
N ILE A 48 4.82 -0.56 -6.13
CA ILE A 48 5.40 -0.47 -4.79
C ILE A 48 4.46 0.33 -3.89
N PRO A 49 3.70 -0.32 -2.99
CA PRO A 49 2.84 0.36 -2.03
C PRO A 49 3.67 0.94 -0.87
N PHE A 50 3.26 2.10 -0.38
CA PHE A 50 3.85 2.73 0.80
C PHE A 50 3.04 2.40 2.06
N ASN A 51 1.92 3.08 2.25
CA ASN A 51 1.05 2.91 3.42
C ASN A 51 -0.37 3.40 3.09
N MET A 52 -1.27 3.40 4.10
CA MET A 52 -2.69 3.74 3.95
C MET A 52 -2.92 5.17 3.44
N ARG A 53 -2.01 6.11 3.76
CA ARG A 53 -2.12 7.55 3.41
C ARG A 53 -1.37 7.90 2.14
N ASP A 54 -0.16 7.40 2.02
CA ASP A 54 0.76 7.86 0.96
C ASP A 54 0.58 7.09 -0.35
N GLY A 55 -0.19 5.99 -0.32
CA GLY A 55 -0.59 5.26 -1.52
C GLY A 55 0.51 4.36 -2.06
N LEU A 56 0.77 4.46 -3.36
CA LEU A 56 1.71 3.61 -4.07
C LEU A 56 2.32 4.32 -5.28
N ILE A 57 3.39 3.74 -5.82
CA ILE A 57 3.94 4.10 -7.13
C ILE A 57 3.75 2.97 -8.14
N ILE A 58 3.54 3.38 -9.39
CA ILE A 58 3.72 2.54 -10.56
C ILE A 58 5.09 2.89 -11.13
N CYS A 59 5.89 1.89 -11.41
CA CYS A 59 7.27 2.08 -11.87
C CYS A 59 7.71 0.96 -12.82
N HIS A 60 8.82 1.18 -13.51
CA HIS A 60 9.47 0.20 -14.38
C HIS A 60 10.80 -0.23 -13.77
N GLY A 61 11.08 -1.53 -13.80
CA GLY A 61 12.37 -2.07 -13.39
C GLY A 61 13.49 -1.58 -14.31
N LYS A 62 14.66 -1.37 -13.73
CA LYS A 62 15.88 -0.99 -14.46
C LYS A 62 16.81 -2.17 -14.77
N GLY A 63 16.44 -3.38 -14.34
CA GLY A 63 17.27 -4.57 -14.57
C GLY A 63 18.62 -4.53 -13.88
N ASN A 64 18.77 -3.78 -12.78
CA ASN A 64 20.03 -3.60 -12.08
C ASN A 64 20.51 -4.92 -11.45
N GLU A 65 21.60 -5.47 -11.98
CA GLU A 65 22.15 -6.77 -11.56
C GLU A 65 22.75 -6.73 -10.15
N ASP A 66 23.28 -5.59 -9.70
CA ASP A 66 23.82 -5.42 -8.34
C ASP A 66 22.73 -5.62 -7.28
N TRP A 67 21.48 -5.41 -7.66
CA TRP A 67 20.28 -5.65 -6.85
C TRP A 67 19.51 -6.90 -7.30
N ASN A 68 20.16 -7.85 -7.99
CA ASN A 68 19.54 -9.07 -8.50
C ASN A 68 18.27 -8.78 -9.32
N CYS A 69 18.27 -7.73 -10.14
CA CYS A 69 17.09 -7.26 -10.89
C CYS A 69 15.84 -7.23 -10.01
N SER A 70 15.95 -6.64 -8.81
CA SER A 70 14.90 -6.63 -7.80
C SER A 70 14.59 -5.22 -7.35
N ALA A 71 13.37 -5.04 -6.81
CA ALA A 71 12.92 -3.85 -6.11
C ALA A 71 12.20 -4.24 -4.80
N PRO A 72 12.04 -3.34 -3.84
CA PRO A 72 11.28 -3.63 -2.63
C PRO A 72 9.80 -3.85 -2.98
N HIS A 73 9.13 -4.72 -2.20
CA HIS A 73 7.69 -4.96 -2.35
C HIS A 73 6.80 -3.89 -1.72
N GLY A 74 7.39 -2.94 -0.99
CA GLY A 74 6.71 -1.86 -0.26
C GLY A 74 7.71 -1.01 0.52
N ALA A 75 7.23 -0.01 1.24
CA ALA A 75 8.06 0.94 1.99
C ALA A 75 8.89 0.30 3.11
N GLY A 76 8.47 -0.85 3.62
CA GLY A 76 9.03 -1.42 4.84
C GLY A 76 8.58 -0.65 6.10
N ARG A 77 8.75 -1.30 7.25
CA ARG A 77 8.29 -0.77 8.54
C ARG A 77 9.43 -0.13 9.30
N LEU A 78 9.13 0.94 10.04
CA LEU A 78 10.05 1.54 11.02
C LEU A 78 10.11 0.74 12.31
N MET A 79 9.00 0.06 12.65
CA MET A 79 8.84 -0.64 13.92
C MET A 79 8.04 -1.93 13.73
N SER A 80 8.13 -2.84 14.70
CA SER A 80 7.32 -4.06 14.72
C SER A 80 5.82 -3.74 14.91
N ARG A 81 4.95 -4.71 14.58
CA ARG A 81 3.51 -4.55 14.81
C ARG A 81 3.18 -4.35 16.30
N ALA A 82 3.89 -5.07 17.19
CA ALA A 82 3.71 -4.92 18.63
C ALA A 82 4.10 -3.51 19.10
N ALA A 83 5.28 -3.03 18.70
CA ALA A 83 5.73 -1.69 19.05
C ALA A 83 4.79 -0.60 18.50
N ALA A 84 4.27 -0.77 17.29
CA ALA A 84 3.31 0.18 16.72
C ALA A 84 2.02 0.28 17.56
N LYS A 85 1.52 -0.86 18.06
CA LYS A 85 0.34 -0.89 18.94
C LYS A 85 0.55 -0.21 20.30
N GLU A 86 1.79 -0.18 20.78
CA GLU A 86 2.15 0.44 22.05
C GLU A 86 2.48 1.92 21.92
N LEU A 87 3.12 2.32 20.82
CA LEU A 87 3.73 3.64 20.68
C LEU A 87 2.89 4.63 19.87
N ILE A 88 2.03 4.14 18.99
CA ILE A 88 1.27 5.02 18.10
C ILE A 88 -0.02 5.46 18.80
N ASP A 89 -0.22 6.77 18.85
CA ASP A 89 -1.46 7.36 19.36
C ASP A 89 -2.59 7.23 18.32
N LEU A 90 -3.80 6.86 18.79
CA LEU A 90 -4.95 6.65 17.93
C LEU A 90 -5.44 7.94 17.28
N ASP A 91 -5.39 9.05 18.00
CA ASP A 91 -5.90 10.33 17.50
C ASP A 91 -4.92 10.92 16.47
N GLU A 92 -3.60 10.72 16.68
CA GLU A 92 -2.59 11.01 15.64
C GLU A 92 -2.82 10.16 14.38
N PHE A 93 -3.17 8.87 14.55
CA PHE A 93 -3.49 8.01 13.41
C PHE A 93 -4.72 8.52 12.66
N LYS A 94 -5.81 8.85 13.34
CA LYS A 94 -7.02 9.44 12.73
C LYS A 94 -6.70 10.75 12.01
N GLU A 95 -5.94 11.63 12.64
CA GLU A 95 -5.53 12.90 12.07
C GLU A 95 -4.72 12.71 10.78
N SER A 96 -3.78 11.75 10.79
CA SER A 96 -2.93 11.45 9.63
C SER A 96 -3.71 10.94 8.41
N MET A 97 -4.91 10.40 8.64
CA MET A 97 -5.79 9.85 7.59
C MET A 97 -6.85 10.83 7.08
N LYS A 98 -6.87 12.07 7.57
CA LYS A 98 -7.82 13.08 7.09
C LYS A 98 -7.72 13.26 5.57
N GLY A 99 -8.89 13.32 4.93
CA GLY A 99 -9.00 13.41 3.47
C GLY A 99 -9.01 12.08 2.73
N ILE A 100 -8.87 10.95 3.45
CA ILE A 100 -8.96 9.60 2.89
C ILE A 100 -10.12 8.89 3.59
N TYR A 101 -11.12 8.48 2.83
CA TYR A 101 -12.22 7.70 3.40
C TYR A 101 -11.74 6.30 3.81
N SER A 102 -11.95 5.93 5.07
CA SER A 102 -11.63 4.59 5.56
C SER A 102 -12.50 4.22 6.76
N THR A 103 -13.08 3.05 6.71
CA THR A 103 -13.77 2.42 7.86
C THR A 103 -12.81 1.59 8.71
N SER A 104 -11.53 1.61 8.39
CA SER A 104 -10.50 0.76 9.01
C SER A 104 -9.49 1.57 9.83
N VAL A 105 -9.81 2.80 10.23
CA VAL A 105 -8.95 3.62 11.10
C VAL A 105 -9.39 3.45 12.55
N GLY A 106 -8.67 2.62 13.29
CA GLY A 106 -9.02 2.28 14.66
C GLY A 106 -7.93 1.47 15.36
N THR A 107 -8.18 1.08 16.62
CA THR A 107 -7.24 0.32 17.44
C THR A 107 -6.84 -1.01 16.82
N GLY A 108 -7.77 -1.68 16.11
CA GLY A 108 -7.53 -2.96 15.43
C GLY A 108 -6.55 -2.89 14.26
N THR A 109 -6.31 -1.68 13.72
CA THR A 109 -5.42 -1.44 12.58
C THR A 109 -4.32 -0.42 12.87
N ILE A 110 -4.12 -0.04 14.11
CA ILE A 110 -3.15 0.99 14.50
C ILE A 110 -1.73 0.63 14.07
N ASP A 111 -1.40 -0.65 14.02
CA ASP A 111 -0.14 -1.15 13.51
C ASP A 111 0.03 -1.02 12.00
N GLU A 112 -1.02 -0.67 11.26
CA GLU A 112 -1.00 -0.37 9.83
C GLU A 112 -1.00 1.14 9.55
N SER A 113 -0.97 1.97 10.59
CA SER A 113 -0.94 3.43 10.44
C SER A 113 0.27 3.90 9.62
N PRO A 114 0.18 5.05 8.95
CA PRO A 114 1.30 5.62 8.17
C PRO A 114 2.59 5.77 8.98
N MET A 115 2.48 6.07 10.29
CA MET A 115 3.63 6.25 11.19
C MET A 115 4.41 4.98 11.45
N ALA A 116 3.85 3.80 11.18
CA ALA A 116 4.55 2.53 11.32
C ALA A 116 5.51 2.23 10.16
N TYR A 117 5.49 3.03 9.08
CA TYR A 117 6.23 2.80 7.85
C TYR A 117 7.28 3.88 7.59
N LYS A 118 8.29 3.53 6.80
CA LYS A 118 9.34 4.47 6.35
C LYS A 118 8.75 5.57 5.48
N ASP A 119 9.40 6.74 5.51
CA ASP A 119 9.00 7.87 4.67
C ASP A 119 9.11 7.50 3.17
N PRO A 120 8.05 7.70 2.38
CA PRO A 120 8.11 7.49 0.94
C PRO A 120 9.25 8.21 0.22
N LYS A 121 9.64 9.40 0.69
CA LYS A 121 10.74 10.17 0.09
C LYS A 121 12.08 9.47 0.27
N GLU A 122 12.32 8.89 1.45
CA GLU A 122 13.52 8.10 1.71
C GLU A 122 13.54 6.85 0.81
N ILE A 123 12.41 6.15 0.72
CA ILE A 123 12.31 4.97 -0.13
C ILE A 123 12.59 5.30 -1.59
N LEU A 124 12.03 6.39 -2.11
CA LEU A 124 12.24 6.82 -3.49
C LEU A 124 13.72 7.08 -3.81
N GLN A 125 14.47 7.66 -2.87
CA GLN A 125 15.90 7.86 -3.01
C GLN A 125 16.66 6.53 -3.06
N LEU A 126 16.31 5.60 -2.17
CA LEU A 126 16.99 4.30 -2.04
C LEU A 126 16.72 3.36 -3.23
N ILE A 127 15.57 3.48 -3.88
CA ILE A 127 15.19 2.62 -5.01
C ILE A 127 15.52 3.21 -6.39
N ALA A 128 16.08 4.41 -6.44
CA ALA A 128 16.35 5.12 -7.69
C ALA A 128 17.22 4.32 -8.67
N ASP A 129 18.09 3.44 -8.17
CA ASP A 129 18.94 2.58 -8.99
C ASP A 129 18.23 1.31 -9.48
N THR A 130 17.07 0.97 -8.91
CA THR A 130 16.37 -0.28 -9.21
C THR A 130 15.13 -0.10 -10.07
N VAL A 131 14.48 1.07 -9.97
CA VAL A 131 13.26 1.38 -10.71
C VAL A 131 13.24 2.82 -11.23
N GLU A 132 12.48 3.02 -12.30
CA GLU A 132 12.06 4.33 -12.79
C GLU A 132 10.59 4.54 -12.47
N VAL A 133 10.26 5.63 -11.76
CA VAL A 133 8.89 5.94 -11.35
C VAL A 133 8.12 6.52 -12.53
N GLU A 134 7.00 5.89 -12.88
CA GLU A 134 6.10 6.37 -13.92
C GLU A 134 5.11 7.39 -13.35
N TYR A 135 4.42 7.04 -12.27
CA TYR A 135 3.50 7.95 -11.57
C TYR A 135 3.14 7.48 -10.15
N PHE A 136 2.57 8.39 -9.38
CA PHE A 136 2.07 8.15 -8.03
C PHE A 136 0.55 7.98 -8.04
N ILE A 137 0.05 7.04 -7.24
CA ILE A 137 -1.37 6.88 -6.98
C ILE A 137 -1.61 7.16 -5.50
N LYS A 138 -2.41 8.20 -5.23
CA LYS A 138 -2.89 8.51 -3.87
C LYS A 138 -4.24 7.85 -3.62
N PRO A 139 -4.48 7.29 -2.43
CA PRO A 139 -5.77 6.73 -2.10
C PRO A 139 -6.79 7.84 -1.84
N VAL A 140 -8.00 7.67 -2.32
CA VAL A 140 -9.18 8.42 -1.88
C VAL A 140 -10.03 7.58 -0.94
N ILE A 141 -9.92 6.25 -1.06
CA ILE A 141 -10.55 5.25 -0.18
C ILE A 141 -9.48 4.22 0.18
N ASN A 142 -9.37 3.87 1.46
CA ASN A 142 -8.50 2.80 1.93
C ASN A 142 -9.28 1.88 2.87
N LEU A 143 -9.19 0.57 2.63
CA LEU A 143 -9.83 -0.46 3.43
C LEU A 143 -8.77 -1.48 3.87
N LYS A 144 -8.73 -1.79 5.16
CA LYS A 144 -7.89 -2.82 5.76
C LYS A 144 -8.73 -3.89 6.43
N ALA A 145 -8.32 -5.14 6.34
CA ALA A 145 -8.92 -6.20 7.13
C ALA A 145 -8.54 -5.99 8.61
N THR A 146 -9.52 -6.11 9.50
CA THR A 146 -9.30 -6.12 10.95
C THR A 146 -9.39 -7.56 11.44
N ASN A 147 -8.50 -7.96 12.32
CA ASN A 147 -8.51 -9.31 12.94
C ASN A 147 -9.51 -9.44 14.10
N SER A 148 -10.26 -8.38 14.41
CA SER A 148 -11.31 -8.39 15.43
C SER A 148 -12.56 -7.73 14.86
N TYR A 149 -13.69 -8.35 15.11
CA TYR A 149 -15.00 -7.67 15.06
C TYR A 149 -14.99 -6.63 16.18
N ASP A 150 -14.47 -5.45 15.89
CA ASP A 150 -14.66 -4.31 16.76
C ASP A 150 -16.07 -3.79 16.47
N SER A 151 -17.02 -4.18 17.33
CA SER A 151 -18.43 -3.79 17.25
C SER A 151 -18.67 -2.32 17.62
N SER A 152 -17.62 -1.50 17.69
CA SER A 152 -17.66 -0.08 18.04
C SER A 152 -17.57 0.88 16.84
N VAL A 153 -17.80 0.41 15.62
CA VAL A 153 -18.04 1.34 14.51
C VAL A 153 -19.48 1.83 14.60
N GLU A 154 -19.73 2.83 15.41
CA GLU A 154 -20.90 3.69 15.28
C GLU A 154 -20.79 4.38 13.91
N LEU A 155 -21.67 3.99 12.98
CA LEU A 155 -21.92 4.72 11.75
C LEU A 155 -22.56 6.05 12.17
N ASP A 156 -21.76 7.10 12.25
CA ASP A 156 -22.24 8.47 12.33
C ASP A 156 -22.88 8.82 10.97
N MET A 157 -24.09 8.32 10.80
CA MET A 157 -25.00 8.74 9.74
C MET A 157 -25.70 10.01 10.24
N ASN A 158 -24.94 11.09 10.36
CA ASN A 158 -25.59 12.39 10.48
C ASN A 158 -26.12 12.79 9.11
N GLU A 159 -27.41 12.60 8.99
CA GLU A 159 -28.28 13.18 8.00
C GLU A 159 -28.04 14.70 7.94
N GLU A 160 -27.55 15.18 6.82
CA GLU A 160 -27.84 16.54 6.42
C GLU A 160 -29.24 16.55 5.79
N GLN A 161 -30.23 16.85 6.63
CA GLN A 161 -31.48 17.47 6.18
C GLN A 161 -31.23 19.00 6.24
N ASP A 162 -31.14 19.60 5.07
CA ASP A 162 -31.93 20.79 4.66
C ASP A 162 -31.49 21.21 3.24
#